data_b7e9b8a69a6557b42ed6bafcbfb49a6c
#
_entry.id   b7e9b8a69a6557b42ed6bafcbfb49a6c
#
_cell.length_a   1.000
_cell.length_b   1.000
_cell.length_c   1.000
_cell.angle_alpha   90.00
_cell.angle_beta   90.00
_cell.angle_gamma   90.00
#
_symmetry.space_group_name_H-M   'P 1'
#
loop_
_entity.id
_entity.type
_entity.pdbx_description
1 polymer ?
#
loop_
_entity_poly.entity_id
_entity_poly.type
_entity_poly.pdbx_seq_one_letter_code
_entity_poly.pdbx_strand_id
1 'polypeptide(L)'
;KKADLKSIMLRYGEYELDILPGKEMVKNPTELIGNGYLERLLKVLRKNYDYVIVDTPPCGMLSDASAIARMTDGAVMVVRQDSARIDRILNGVENIADTGVNLIGYVLNGTEMGITGYGYGYGYGYGYGYGYGYGHYGYYGKKG
;
A
#
# COMPACT_ATOMS: atom_id res chain seq x y z
N LYS A 1 22.60 -1.23 -17.33
CA LYS A 1 22.38 -2.70 -17.37
C LYS A 1 20.89 -2.94 -17.19
N LYS A 2 20.25 -3.63 -18.14
CA LYS A 2 18.86 -4.11 -17.95
C LYS A 2 18.94 -5.20 -16.88
N ALA A 3 18.38 -4.94 -15.69
CA ALA A 3 18.18 -6.00 -14.70
C ALA A 3 17.09 -6.94 -15.22
N ASP A 4 17.36 -8.23 -15.15
CA ASP A 4 16.30 -9.22 -15.42
C ASP A 4 15.30 -9.17 -14.25
N LEU A 5 14.04 -8.92 -14.57
CA LEU A 5 12.98 -8.80 -13.57
C LEU A 5 12.91 -10.06 -12.67
N LYS A 6 13.09 -11.24 -13.25
CA LYS A 6 13.10 -12.51 -12.51
C LYS A 6 14.20 -12.61 -11.48
N SER A 7 15.34 -11.92 -11.70
CA SER A 7 16.48 -11.97 -10.77
C SER A 7 16.32 -11.14 -9.52
N ILE A 8 15.31 -10.24 -9.49
CA ILE A 8 15.04 -9.33 -8.37
C ILE A 8 13.71 -9.63 -7.66
N MET A 9 12.93 -10.57 -8.17
CA MET A 9 11.68 -11.01 -7.54
C MET A 9 11.94 -12.15 -6.55
N LEU A 10 11.21 -12.13 -5.44
CA LEU A 10 11.18 -13.20 -4.45
C LEU A 10 9.95 -14.07 -4.70
N ARG A 11 10.13 -15.38 -4.83
CA ARG A 11 9.01 -16.29 -5.02
C ARG A 11 8.66 -17.05 -3.75
N TYR A 12 7.40 -16.99 -3.38
CA TYR A 12 6.79 -17.81 -2.33
C TYR A 12 5.98 -18.92 -2.99
N GLY A 13 6.65 -20.06 -3.24
CA GLY A 13 6.11 -21.13 -4.08
C GLY A 13 4.83 -21.79 -3.55
N GLU A 14 4.64 -21.84 -2.22
CA GLU A 14 3.43 -22.40 -1.61
C GLU A 14 2.15 -21.61 -1.96
N TYR A 15 2.28 -20.31 -2.26
CA TYR A 15 1.16 -19.41 -2.56
C TYR A 15 1.13 -18.94 -4.00
N GLU A 16 2.04 -19.43 -4.86
CA GLU A 16 2.23 -18.91 -6.23
C GLU A 16 2.41 -17.38 -6.27
N LEU A 17 3.01 -16.83 -5.21
CA LEU A 17 3.18 -15.40 -5.00
C LEU A 17 4.60 -14.97 -5.35
N ASP A 18 4.72 -14.02 -6.25
CA ASP A 18 5.97 -13.34 -6.54
C ASP A 18 5.96 -11.93 -5.93
N ILE A 19 7.00 -11.56 -5.21
CA ILE A 19 7.14 -10.26 -4.55
C ILE A 19 8.30 -9.49 -5.19
N LEU A 20 8.02 -8.26 -5.63
CA LEU A 20 9.05 -7.31 -6.04
C LEU A 20 9.29 -6.33 -4.88
N PRO A 21 10.33 -6.54 -4.06
CA PRO A 21 10.58 -5.69 -2.90
C PRO A 21 11.21 -4.36 -3.30
N GLY A 22 10.84 -3.28 -2.60
CA GLY A 22 11.61 -2.04 -2.62
C GLY A 22 12.93 -2.24 -1.86
N LYS A 23 14.07 -1.98 -2.49
CA LYS A 23 15.39 -2.25 -1.91
C LYS A 23 16.02 -1.06 -1.20
N GLU A 24 15.80 0.14 -1.72
CA GLU A 24 16.46 1.36 -1.23
C GLU A 24 15.50 2.55 -1.27
N MET A 25 15.70 3.50 -0.37
CA MET A 25 14.99 4.78 -0.42
C MET A 25 15.44 5.57 -1.65
N VAL A 26 14.50 5.93 -2.48
CA VAL A 26 14.74 6.75 -3.66
C VAL A 26 14.66 8.23 -3.29
N LYS A 27 15.63 9.02 -3.72
CA LYS A 27 15.66 10.47 -3.41
C LYS A 27 14.47 11.25 -4.01
N ASN A 28 14.03 10.86 -5.22
CA ASN A 28 12.96 11.50 -5.96
C ASN A 28 11.93 10.47 -6.45
N PRO A 29 11.06 9.92 -5.59
CA PRO A 29 10.09 8.89 -5.98
C PRO A 29 9.11 9.39 -7.06
N THR A 30 8.65 10.61 -6.97
CA THR A 30 7.72 11.22 -7.94
C THR A 30 8.29 11.25 -9.36
N GLU A 31 9.58 11.56 -9.52
CA GLU A 31 10.26 11.53 -10.81
C GLU A 31 10.33 10.10 -11.36
N LEU A 32 10.62 9.13 -10.50
CA LEU A 32 10.69 7.73 -10.88
C LEU A 32 9.33 7.19 -11.33
N ILE A 33 8.26 7.59 -10.68
CA ILE A 33 6.89 7.24 -11.05
C ILE A 33 6.51 7.92 -12.38
N GLY A 34 6.88 9.20 -12.55
CA GLY A 34 6.51 10.01 -13.71
C GLY A 34 7.29 9.72 -14.99
N ASN A 35 8.43 9.05 -14.93
CA ASN A 35 9.30 8.80 -16.10
C ASN A 35 8.85 7.64 -17.01
N GLY A 36 7.70 7.02 -16.71
CA GLY A 36 7.10 5.94 -17.48
C GLY A 36 7.74 4.55 -17.29
N TYR A 37 8.72 4.39 -16.41
CA TYR A 37 9.26 3.06 -16.10
C TYR A 37 8.27 2.19 -15.38
N LEU A 38 7.59 2.74 -14.36
CA LEU A 38 6.56 2.02 -13.60
C LEU A 38 5.41 1.58 -14.51
N GLU A 39 4.93 2.45 -15.39
CA GLU A 39 3.86 2.11 -16.33
C GLU A 39 4.25 0.95 -17.25
N ARG A 40 5.48 0.96 -17.77
CA ARG A 40 6.00 -0.15 -18.59
C ARG A 40 6.13 -1.44 -17.79
N LEU A 41 6.58 -1.36 -16.54
CA LEU A 41 6.65 -2.51 -15.65
C LEU A 41 5.27 -3.11 -15.40
N LEU A 42 4.28 -2.29 -15.03
CA LEU A 42 2.91 -2.73 -14.79
C LEU A 42 2.30 -3.37 -16.04
N LYS A 43 2.56 -2.83 -17.25
CA LYS A 43 2.12 -3.43 -18.52
C LYS A 43 2.72 -4.83 -18.75
N VAL A 44 3.96 -5.06 -18.32
CA VAL A 44 4.60 -6.38 -18.41
C VAL A 44 4.03 -7.34 -17.39
N LEU A 45 3.88 -6.90 -16.14
CA LEU A 45 3.33 -7.72 -15.06
C LEU A 45 1.89 -8.15 -15.36
N ARG A 46 1.07 -7.25 -15.86
CA ARG A 46 -0.33 -7.49 -16.23
C ARG A 46 -0.51 -8.58 -17.28
N LYS A 47 0.50 -8.88 -18.10
CA LYS A 47 0.48 -9.96 -19.07
C LYS A 47 0.85 -11.34 -18.50
N ASN A 48 1.46 -11.34 -17.30
CA ASN A 48 2.06 -12.55 -16.73
C ASN A 48 1.41 -12.96 -15.39
N TYR A 49 0.55 -12.11 -14.82
CA TYR A 49 -0.09 -12.34 -13.53
C TYR A 49 -1.59 -12.05 -13.63
N ASP A 50 -2.39 -12.85 -12.94
CA ASP A 50 -3.84 -12.64 -12.82
C ASP A 50 -4.13 -11.40 -11.98
N TYR A 51 -3.32 -11.15 -10.95
CA TYR A 51 -3.40 -9.99 -10.07
C TYR A 51 -2.04 -9.35 -9.87
N VAL A 52 -2.01 -8.02 -9.91
CA VAL A 52 -0.83 -7.21 -9.55
C VAL A 52 -1.25 -6.24 -8.46
N ILE A 53 -0.74 -6.44 -7.25
CA ILE A 53 -1.03 -5.59 -6.10
C ILE A 53 0.15 -4.64 -5.92
N VAL A 54 -0.13 -3.33 -5.89
CA VAL A 54 0.87 -2.30 -5.65
C VAL A 54 0.62 -1.68 -4.28
N ASP A 55 1.54 -1.91 -3.34
CA ASP A 55 1.53 -1.25 -2.03
C ASP A 55 2.10 0.17 -2.18
N THR A 56 1.40 1.15 -1.60
CA THR A 56 1.73 2.56 -1.74
C THR A 56 1.86 3.25 -0.39
N PRO A 57 2.63 4.35 -0.30
CA PRO A 57 2.58 5.24 0.85
C PRO A 57 1.16 5.79 1.09
N PRO A 58 0.88 6.30 2.31
CA PRO A 58 -0.43 6.85 2.63
C PRO A 58 -0.87 7.96 1.67
N CYS A 59 -2.01 7.79 1.01
CA CYS A 59 -2.52 8.69 -0.03
C CYS A 59 -2.92 10.09 0.49
N GLY A 60 -3.14 10.25 1.80
CA GLY A 60 -3.42 11.55 2.41
C GLY A 60 -2.19 12.45 2.63
N MET A 61 -0.98 11.97 2.34
CA MET A 61 0.27 12.68 2.59
C MET A 61 1.12 12.92 1.34
N LEU A 62 1.03 12.05 0.35
CA LEU A 62 1.89 12.06 -0.84
C LEU A 62 1.07 11.88 -2.11
N SER A 63 1.43 12.59 -3.17
CA SER A 63 0.82 12.47 -4.50
C SER A 63 1.16 11.16 -5.23
N ASP A 64 2.12 10.39 -4.70
CA ASP A 64 2.63 9.19 -5.35
C ASP A 64 1.53 8.12 -5.51
N ALA A 65 0.69 7.92 -4.48
CA ALA A 65 -0.42 6.98 -4.53
C ALA A 65 -1.42 7.34 -5.65
N SER A 66 -1.74 8.63 -5.81
CA SER A 66 -2.62 9.10 -6.87
C SER A 66 -2.01 8.92 -8.27
N ALA A 67 -0.70 9.15 -8.40
CA ALA A 67 0.01 8.92 -9.66
C ALA A 67 0.03 7.44 -10.04
N ILE A 68 0.21 6.54 -9.07
CA ILE A 68 0.18 5.09 -9.28
C ILE A 68 -1.24 4.62 -9.61
N ALA A 69 -2.26 5.13 -8.90
CA ALA A 69 -3.65 4.77 -9.10
C ALA A 69 -4.10 4.95 -10.56
N ARG A 70 -3.65 6.01 -11.24
CA ARG A 70 -3.92 6.25 -12.68
C ARG A 70 -3.40 5.16 -13.61
N MET A 71 -2.50 4.30 -13.14
CA MET A 71 -1.90 3.22 -13.92
C MET A 71 -2.50 1.85 -13.60
N THR A 72 -3.52 1.81 -12.72
CA THR A 72 -4.16 0.59 -12.21
C THR A 72 -5.63 0.50 -12.65
N ASP A 73 -6.22 -0.69 -12.52
CA ASP A 73 -7.62 -0.94 -12.87
C ASP A 73 -8.57 -0.58 -11.72
N GLY A 74 -8.04 -0.50 -10.50
CA GLY A 74 -8.81 -0.17 -9.31
C GLY A 74 -7.93 0.10 -8.12
N ALA A 75 -8.50 0.71 -7.09
CA ALA A 75 -7.85 1.00 -5.83
C ALA A 75 -8.68 0.46 -4.66
N VAL A 76 -7.99 0.02 -3.62
CA VAL A 76 -8.58 -0.32 -2.31
C VAL A 76 -7.98 0.62 -1.28
N MET A 77 -8.83 1.31 -0.54
CA MET A 77 -8.40 2.20 0.54
C MET A 77 -8.25 1.40 1.84
N VAL A 78 -7.03 1.34 2.37
CA VAL A 78 -6.79 0.72 3.68
C VAL A 78 -6.77 1.81 4.75
N VAL A 79 -7.71 1.72 5.69
CA VAL A 79 -7.82 2.63 6.83
C VAL A 79 -7.45 1.86 8.09
N ARG A 80 -6.44 2.33 8.83
CA ARG A 80 -6.10 1.74 10.12
C ARG A 80 -6.86 2.46 11.23
N GLN A 81 -7.52 1.67 12.09
CA GLN A 81 -8.23 2.19 13.25
C GLN A 81 -7.30 3.03 14.12
N ASP A 82 -7.80 4.15 14.65
CA ASP A 82 -7.08 5.09 15.54
C ASP A 82 -5.77 5.66 15.01
N SER A 83 -5.53 5.54 13.68
CA SER A 83 -4.28 5.95 13.06
C SER A 83 -4.38 7.26 12.29
N ALA A 84 -5.55 7.59 11.75
CA ALA A 84 -5.76 8.79 10.96
C ALA A 84 -7.06 9.50 11.35
N ARG A 85 -7.03 10.84 11.28
CA ARG A 85 -8.24 11.66 11.44
C ARG A 85 -9.14 11.50 10.24
N ILE A 86 -10.45 11.66 10.46
CA ILE A 86 -11.47 11.48 9.42
C ILE A 86 -11.26 12.46 8.24
N ASP A 87 -10.86 13.70 8.52
CA ASP A 87 -10.57 14.71 7.49
C ASP A 87 -9.44 14.25 6.54
N ARG A 88 -8.40 13.61 7.07
CA ARG A 88 -7.31 13.05 6.24
C ARG A 88 -7.75 11.85 5.42
N ILE A 89 -8.63 11.03 5.98
CA ILE A 89 -9.21 9.89 5.25
C ILE A 89 -10.03 10.41 4.08
N LEU A 90 -10.91 11.38 4.32
CA LEU A 90 -11.75 11.98 3.27
C LEU A 90 -10.92 12.63 2.18
N ASN A 91 -9.90 13.42 2.54
CA ASN A 91 -8.97 14.00 1.56
C ASN A 91 -8.24 12.93 0.74
N GLY A 92 -7.86 11.81 1.37
CA GLY A 92 -7.26 10.68 0.66
C GLY A 92 -8.22 10.05 -0.34
N VAL A 93 -9.49 9.90 0.02
CA VAL A 93 -10.55 9.41 -0.88
C VAL A 93 -10.74 10.34 -2.06
N GLU A 94 -10.85 11.65 -1.82
CA GLU A 94 -10.99 12.67 -2.86
C GLU A 94 -9.80 12.64 -3.82
N ASN A 95 -8.57 12.60 -3.30
CA ASN A 95 -7.35 12.51 -4.10
C ASN A 95 -7.32 11.27 -5.00
N ILE A 96 -7.85 10.14 -4.55
CA ILE A 96 -7.94 8.93 -5.36
C ILE A 96 -9.09 9.06 -6.37
N ALA A 97 -10.25 9.57 -5.97
CA ALA A 97 -11.40 9.79 -6.86
C ALA A 97 -11.04 10.72 -8.03
N ASP A 98 -10.27 11.78 -7.78
CA ASP A 98 -9.80 12.73 -8.80
C ASP A 98 -8.88 12.10 -9.85
N THR A 99 -8.36 10.91 -9.57
CA THR A 99 -7.57 10.16 -10.56
C THR A 99 -8.42 9.51 -11.63
N GLY A 100 -9.71 9.33 -11.41
CA GLY A 100 -10.62 8.57 -12.23
C GLY A 100 -10.51 7.06 -12.08
N VAL A 101 -9.66 6.55 -11.17
CA VAL A 101 -9.56 5.12 -10.90
C VAL A 101 -10.82 4.62 -10.20
N ASN A 102 -11.20 3.38 -10.48
CA ASN A 102 -12.30 2.73 -9.77
C ASN A 102 -11.92 2.43 -8.31
N LEU A 103 -12.52 3.12 -7.35
CA LEU A 103 -12.37 2.81 -5.93
C LEU A 103 -13.26 1.60 -5.60
N ILE A 104 -12.63 0.42 -5.49
CA ILE A 104 -13.29 -0.88 -5.29
C ILE A 104 -13.96 -0.95 -3.91
N GLY A 105 -13.30 -0.36 -2.89
CA GLY A 105 -13.81 -0.36 -1.53
C GLY A 105 -12.77 0.01 -0.48
N TYR A 106 -13.13 -0.29 0.77
CA TYR A 106 -12.35 0.06 1.96
C TYR A 106 -12.04 -1.17 2.79
N VAL A 107 -10.86 -1.20 3.40
CA VAL A 107 -10.47 -2.19 4.41
C VAL A 107 -10.17 -1.46 5.70
N LEU A 108 -10.89 -1.79 6.77
CA LEU A 108 -10.58 -1.31 8.11
C LEU A 108 -9.59 -2.30 8.75
N ASN A 109 -8.38 -1.84 9.00
CA ASN A 109 -7.29 -2.65 9.55
C ASN A 109 -6.98 -2.25 11.00
N GLY A 110 -6.44 -3.20 11.77
CA GLY A 110 -6.02 -2.98 13.16
C GLY A 110 -7.19 -2.73 14.11
N THR A 111 -8.37 -3.26 13.79
CA THR A 111 -9.53 -3.21 14.68
C THR A 111 -9.27 -4.10 15.89
N GLU A 112 -9.37 -3.52 17.10
CA GLU A 112 -9.52 -4.32 18.29
C GLU A 112 -10.90 -4.99 18.23
N MET A 113 -10.94 -6.32 18.16
CA MET A 113 -12.18 -7.05 18.39
C MET A 113 -12.52 -6.90 19.88
N GLY A 114 -13.16 -5.79 20.22
CA GLY A 114 -13.77 -5.60 21.52
C GLY A 114 -14.83 -6.68 21.68
N ILE A 115 -14.70 -7.49 22.71
CA ILE A 115 -15.73 -8.43 23.17
C ILE A 115 -16.87 -7.59 23.76
N THR A 116 -17.62 -6.92 22.91
CA THR A 116 -18.87 -6.25 23.31
C THR A 116 -19.89 -6.42 22.20
N GLY A 117 -20.70 -7.47 22.35
CA GLY A 117 -21.91 -7.52 21.58
C GLY A 117 -22.31 -8.92 21.13
N TYR A 118 -23.16 -9.56 21.90
CA TYR A 118 -24.14 -10.58 21.49
C TYR A 118 -23.87 -11.36 20.20
N GLY A 119 -23.12 -12.44 20.31
CA GLY A 119 -22.99 -13.41 19.24
C GLY A 119 -22.26 -14.64 19.76
N TYR A 120 -22.99 -15.73 19.95
CA TYR A 120 -22.41 -17.06 20.22
C TYR A 120 -21.44 -17.42 19.08
N GLY A 121 -20.13 -17.42 19.36
CA GLY A 121 -19.12 -17.88 18.43
C GLY A 121 -17.94 -18.45 19.21
N TYR A 122 -17.84 -19.79 19.26
CA TYR A 122 -16.64 -20.48 19.73
C TYR A 122 -15.48 -20.13 18.78
N GLY A 123 -14.52 -19.33 19.23
CA GLY A 123 -13.30 -19.02 18.50
C GLY A 123 -12.08 -19.21 19.38
N TYR A 124 -11.32 -20.27 19.15
CA TYR A 124 -9.99 -20.44 19.73
C TYR A 124 -9.06 -19.40 19.11
N GLY A 125 -8.71 -18.35 19.84
CA GLY A 125 -7.73 -17.36 19.43
C GLY A 125 -6.36 -17.67 20.00
N TYR A 126 -5.42 -18.12 19.16
CA TYR A 126 -3.99 -18.08 19.47
C TYR A 126 -3.47 -16.67 19.11
N GLY A 127 -3.27 -15.85 20.13
CA GLY A 127 -2.63 -14.54 19.99
C GLY A 127 -1.12 -14.68 19.90
N TYR A 128 -0.53 -14.51 18.73
CA TYR A 128 0.88 -14.19 18.58
C TYR A 128 1.03 -12.69 18.39
N GLY A 129 1.39 -12.00 19.47
CA GLY A 129 1.75 -10.59 19.42
C GLY A 129 3.14 -10.41 18.84
N TYR A 130 3.25 -9.99 17.59
CA TYR A 130 4.48 -9.41 17.05
C TYR A 130 4.37 -7.89 17.10
N GLY A 131 5.01 -7.30 18.10
CA GLY A 131 5.18 -5.85 18.19
C GLY A 131 6.23 -5.39 17.18
N TYR A 132 5.81 -4.83 16.05
CA TYR A 132 6.69 -4.06 15.19
C TYR A 132 6.67 -2.60 15.65
N GLY A 133 7.74 -2.19 16.32
CA GLY A 133 8.00 -0.78 16.62
C GLY A 133 8.32 -0.02 15.33
N TYR A 134 7.39 0.78 14.86
CA TYR A 134 7.67 1.77 13.81
C TYR A 134 8.44 2.92 14.42
N GLY A 135 9.71 3.07 13.99
CA GLY A 135 10.57 4.17 14.38
C GLY A 135 9.96 5.52 14.02
N HIS A 136 10.03 6.43 14.97
CA HIS A 136 9.71 7.84 14.86
C HIS A 136 10.41 8.45 13.64
N TYR A 137 9.67 8.91 12.66
CA TYR A 137 10.18 9.83 11.64
C TYR A 137 10.33 11.22 12.28
N GLY A 138 11.55 11.50 12.77
CA GLY A 138 11.90 12.80 13.29
C GLY A 138 12.03 13.83 12.16
N TYR A 139 11.22 14.88 12.21
CA TYR A 139 11.40 16.09 11.44
C TYR A 139 12.69 16.79 11.90
N TYR A 140 13.71 16.84 11.07
CA TYR A 140 14.84 17.74 11.28
C TYR A 140 14.47 19.15 10.81
N GLY A 141 13.99 19.96 11.75
CA GLY A 141 13.97 21.41 11.61
C GLY A 141 15.37 21.96 11.94
N LYS A 142 16.09 22.50 10.98
CA LYS A 142 17.26 23.33 11.25
C LYS A 142 16.79 24.66 11.82
N LYS A 143 17.24 24.96 13.04
CA LYS A 143 17.31 26.33 13.58
C LYS A 143 18.72 26.86 13.39
N GLY A 144 18.81 28.13 13.10
CA GLY A 144 19.98 28.97 13.26
C GLY A 144 20.40 29.68 12.04
#